data_a0095636e71fb25f6c02ed7710913fba
#
_entry.id   a0095636e71fb25f6c02ed7710913fba
#
_cell.length_a   1.000
_cell.length_b   1.000
_cell.length_c   1.000
_cell.angle_alpha   90.00
_cell.angle_beta   90.00
_cell.angle_gamma   90.00
#
_symmetry.space_group_name_H-M   'P 1'
#
loop_
_entity.id
_entity.type
_entity.pdbx_description
1 polymer ?
#
loop_
_entity_poly.entity_id
_entity_poly.type
_entity_poly.pdbx_seq_one_letter_code
_entity_poly.pdbx_strand_id
1 'polypeptide(L)'
;MVKERIIGCIRKVWPVALKTSCWFLKIMLPVSFVVMLLTYFQVLPAVSAVVAPLFTRIGLPGDAALVFVTGIFTNIYTVIALLSNMDFTVREGILLAMMCLISHNYPVETLVQKKTGSAGWKMVLLRFTCSFIAAAVLNLILPEFAGRMIAQPSVDLGFRDTLFNWLQTSLWLSLKVVALITGLMILQRLLEEFGILKWISSLLGPGMQLLGLPRQVAF
;
A
#
# COMPACT_ATOMS: atom_id res chain seq x y z
N MET A 1 8.85 38.50 4.73
CA MET A 1 7.58 38.22 4.00
C MET A 1 7.46 36.74 3.61
N VAL A 2 8.24 36.16 2.65
CA VAL A 2 8.07 34.74 2.25
C VAL A 2 8.35 33.76 3.40
N LYS A 3 9.44 33.97 4.15
CA LYS A 3 9.83 33.13 5.29
C LYS A 3 8.77 33.08 6.39
N GLU A 4 8.12 34.18 6.69
CA GLU A 4 7.04 34.26 7.69
C GLU A 4 5.79 33.52 7.23
N ARG A 5 5.43 33.60 5.93
CA ARG A 5 4.32 32.84 5.35
C ARG A 5 4.58 31.32 5.44
N ILE A 6 5.79 30.87 5.12
CA ILE A 6 6.17 29.46 5.26
C ILE A 6 6.07 28.98 6.71
N ILE A 7 6.65 29.73 7.66
CA ILE A 7 6.58 29.39 9.08
C ILE A 7 5.12 29.37 9.57
N GLY A 8 4.29 30.34 9.13
CA GLY A 8 2.87 30.38 9.43
C GLY A 8 2.12 29.14 8.91
N CYS A 9 2.43 28.67 7.71
CA CYS A 9 1.87 27.44 7.14
C CYS A 9 2.23 26.21 7.98
N ILE A 10 3.52 26.06 8.32
CA ILE A 10 4.01 24.93 9.12
C ILE A 10 3.32 24.91 10.49
N ARG A 11 3.24 26.05 11.16
CA ARG A 11 2.64 26.15 12.49
C ARG A 11 1.13 25.79 12.50
N LYS A 12 0.41 26.12 11.43
CA LYS A 12 -1.02 25.77 11.28
C LYS A 12 -1.23 24.29 10.95
N VAL A 13 -0.34 23.70 10.15
CA VAL A 13 -0.45 22.31 9.70
C VAL A 13 -0.05 21.32 10.80
N TRP A 14 0.93 21.64 11.62
CA TRP A 14 1.52 20.75 12.62
C TRP A 14 0.51 20.03 13.50
N PRO A 15 -0.45 20.71 14.20
CA PRO A 15 -1.41 20.03 15.06
C PRO A 15 -2.37 19.14 14.28
N VAL A 16 -2.73 19.53 13.06
CA VAL A 16 -3.64 18.75 12.20
C VAL A 16 -2.92 17.50 11.70
N ALA A 17 -1.67 17.64 11.26
CA ALA A 17 -0.84 16.52 10.80
C ALA A 17 -0.62 15.50 11.92
N LEU A 18 -0.30 15.92 13.13
CA LEU A 18 -0.17 15.02 14.28
C LEU A 18 -1.47 14.30 14.60
N LYS A 19 -2.60 15.00 14.61
CA LYS A 19 -3.92 14.39 14.85
C LYS A 19 -4.25 13.33 13.79
N THR A 20 -3.99 13.63 12.53
CA THR A 20 -4.21 12.71 11.41
C THR A 20 -3.29 11.50 11.49
N SER A 21 -2.00 11.71 11.77
CA SER A 21 -1.03 10.64 11.94
C SER A 21 -1.39 9.73 13.11
N CYS A 22 -1.73 10.30 14.28
CA CYS A 22 -2.15 9.51 15.43
C CYS A 22 -3.41 8.69 15.15
N TRP A 23 -4.37 9.26 14.42
CA TRP A 23 -5.56 8.52 14.03
C TRP A 23 -5.22 7.35 13.10
N PHE A 24 -4.33 7.58 12.11
CA PHE A 24 -3.89 6.53 11.20
C PHE A 24 -3.13 5.41 11.94
N LEU A 25 -2.21 5.77 12.83
CA LEU A 25 -1.44 4.82 13.64
C LEU A 25 -2.33 3.99 14.58
N LYS A 26 -3.39 4.56 15.15
CA LYS A 26 -4.37 3.83 15.97
C LYS A 26 -5.07 2.70 15.20
N ILE A 27 -5.17 2.79 13.89
CA ILE A 27 -5.73 1.73 13.05
C ILE A 27 -4.61 0.80 12.60
N MET A 28 -3.51 1.34 12.11
CA MET A 28 -2.42 0.59 11.48
C MET A 28 -1.73 -0.36 12.48
N LEU A 29 -1.42 0.10 13.69
CA LEU A 29 -0.67 -0.71 14.66
C LEU A 29 -1.44 -1.95 15.14
N PRO A 30 -2.70 -1.87 15.59
CA PRO A 30 -3.46 -3.06 15.96
C PRO A 30 -3.64 -4.04 14.80
N VAL A 31 -3.95 -3.54 13.60
CA VAL A 31 -4.08 -4.40 12.42
C VAL A 31 -2.76 -5.10 12.12
N SER A 32 -1.64 -4.38 12.11
CA SER A 32 -0.31 -4.95 11.89
C SER A 32 0.05 -6.01 12.95
N PHE A 33 -0.34 -5.78 14.21
CA PHE A 33 -0.13 -6.75 15.29
C PHE A 33 -0.92 -8.04 15.06
N VAL A 34 -2.22 -7.92 14.74
CA VAL A 34 -3.06 -9.09 14.43
C VAL A 34 -2.49 -9.87 13.25
N VAL A 35 -2.03 -9.19 12.20
CA VAL A 35 -1.43 -9.84 11.03
C VAL A 35 -0.14 -10.57 11.39
N MET A 36 0.71 -9.98 12.25
CA MET A 36 1.90 -10.66 12.76
C MET A 36 1.52 -11.97 13.48
N LEU A 37 0.48 -11.95 14.31
CA LEU A 37 -0.03 -13.16 14.98
C LEU A 37 -0.54 -14.19 13.96
N LEU A 38 -1.34 -13.77 12.96
CA LEU A 38 -1.86 -14.66 11.91
C LEU A 38 -0.72 -15.30 11.09
N THR A 39 0.35 -14.56 10.87
CA THR A 39 1.55 -15.09 10.19
C THR A 39 2.27 -16.09 11.09
N TYR A 40 2.50 -15.74 12.35
CA TYR A 40 3.18 -16.60 13.30
C TYR A 40 2.45 -17.93 13.53
N PHE A 41 1.12 -17.89 13.67
CA PHE A 41 0.29 -19.09 13.83
C PHE A 41 -0.02 -19.84 12.52
N GLN A 42 0.66 -19.51 11.43
CA GLN A 42 0.53 -20.18 10.12
C GLN A 42 -0.89 -20.10 9.52
N VAL A 43 -1.71 -19.15 9.95
CA VAL A 43 -3.07 -18.95 9.41
C VAL A 43 -3.02 -18.40 7.98
N LEU A 44 -2.10 -17.47 7.68
CA LEU A 44 -1.96 -16.92 6.32
C LEU A 44 -1.53 -17.97 5.29
N PRO A 45 -0.57 -18.87 5.57
CA PRO A 45 -0.27 -20.01 4.69
C PRO A 45 -1.49 -20.91 4.41
N ALA A 46 -2.30 -21.21 5.44
CA ALA A 46 -3.51 -22.02 5.27
C ALA A 46 -4.54 -21.33 4.36
N VAL A 47 -4.77 -20.02 4.54
CA VAL A 47 -5.64 -19.23 3.64
C VAL A 47 -5.08 -19.19 2.22
N SER A 48 -3.77 -19.06 2.08
CA SER A 48 -3.10 -19.00 0.78
C SER A 48 -3.27 -20.28 -0.01
N ALA A 49 -3.23 -21.45 0.65
CA ALA A 49 -3.44 -22.75 0.01
C ALA A 49 -4.82 -22.86 -0.67
N VAL A 50 -5.86 -22.22 -0.10
CA VAL A 50 -7.21 -22.20 -0.70
C VAL A 50 -7.26 -21.36 -1.98
N VAL A 51 -6.46 -20.30 -2.06
CA VAL A 51 -6.45 -19.39 -3.22
C VAL A 51 -5.39 -19.77 -4.27
N ALA A 52 -4.45 -20.66 -3.94
CA ALA A 52 -3.37 -21.11 -4.83
C ALA A 52 -3.86 -21.57 -6.23
N PRO A 53 -4.98 -22.32 -6.37
CA PRO A 53 -5.46 -22.73 -7.69
C PRO A 53 -5.86 -21.56 -8.62
N LEU A 54 -6.17 -20.39 -8.05
CA LEU A 54 -6.48 -19.21 -8.85
C LEU A 54 -5.21 -18.63 -9.50
N PHE A 55 -4.07 -18.72 -8.79
CA PHE A 55 -2.77 -18.24 -9.27
C PHE A 55 -2.23 -19.11 -10.40
N THR A 56 -2.37 -20.42 -10.30
CA THR A 56 -1.94 -21.34 -11.35
C THR A 56 -2.68 -21.11 -12.67
N ARG A 57 -3.96 -20.68 -12.62
CA ARG A 57 -4.74 -20.35 -13.83
C ARG A 57 -4.24 -19.10 -14.56
N ILE A 58 -3.57 -18.19 -13.89
CA ILE A 58 -2.99 -16.98 -14.50
C ILE A 58 -1.49 -17.11 -14.76
N GLY A 59 -0.95 -18.34 -14.66
CA GLY A 59 0.46 -18.63 -14.98
C GLY A 59 1.44 -18.28 -13.84
N LEU A 60 0.97 -18.15 -12.60
CA LEU A 60 1.80 -17.98 -11.42
C LEU A 60 1.88 -19.26 -10.60
N PRO A 61 2.99 -19.54 -9.92
CA PRO A 61 3.09 -20.69 -9.02
C PRO A 61 2.14 -20.56 -7.83
N GLY A 62 1.71 -21.68 -7.24
CA GLY A 62 0.81 -21.70 -6.10
C GLY A 62 1.32 -20.90 -4.89
N ASP A 63 2.62 -20.89 -4.66
CA ASP A 63 3.27 -20.13 -3.58
C ASP A 63 3.13 -18.60 -3.72
N ALA A 64 2.85 -18.12 -4.93
CA ALA A 64 2.52 -16.73 -5.19
C ALA A 64 1.28 -16.27 -4.39
N ALA A 65 0.37 -17.18 -4.10
CA ALA A 65 -0.80 -16.91 -3.28
C ALA A 65 -0.43 -16.46 -1.86
N LEU A 66 0.65 -17.00 -1.28
CA LEU A 66 1.12 -16.60 0.05
C LEU A 66 1.57 -15.14 0.06
N VAL A 67 2.34 -14.73 -0.92
CA VAL A 67 2.81 -13.34 -1.06
C VAL A 67 1.62 -12.40 -1.21
N PHE A 68 0.68 -12.73 -2.07
CA PHE A 68 -0.50 -11.91 -2.35
C PHE A 68 -1.43 -11.81 -1.14
N VAL A 69 -1.78 -12.94 -0.51
CA VAL A 69 -2.65 -12.98 0.67
C VAL A 69 -2.00 -12.20 1.83
N THR A 70 -0.70 -12.41 2.05
CA THR A 70 0.02 -11.63 3.05
C THR A 70 0.00 -10.14 2.71
N GLY A 71 0.20 -9.78 1.44
CA GLY A 71 0.12 -8.41 0.96
C GLY A 71 -1.24 -7.74 1.20
N ILE A 72 -2.34 -8.46 1.01
CA ILE A 72 -3.70 -7.97 1.30
C ILE A 72 -3.83 -7.48 2.74
N PHE A 73 -3.25 -8.20 3.70
CA PHE A 73 -3.37 -7.90 5.12
C PHE A 73 -2.23 -7.01 5.65
N THR A 74 -1.10 -6.95 4.95
CA THR A 74 0.10 -6.21 5.38
C THR A 74 0.39 -5.01 4.47
N ASN A 75 1.59 -4.48 4.59
CA ASN A 75 2.11 -3.40 3.77
C ASN A 75 3.05 -3.92 2.67
N ILE A 76 3.36 -3.06 1.72
CA ILE A 76 4.21 -3.40 0.58
C ILE A 76 5.64 -3.83 0.98
N TYR A 77 6.16 -3.37 2.12
CA TYR A 77 7.49 -3.77 2.59
C TYR A 77 7.55 -5.25 2.98
N THR A 78 6.46 -5.77 3.58
CA THR A 78 6.33 -7.20 3.87
C THR A 78 6.28 -8.03 2.58
N VAL A 79 5.59 -7.52 1.54
CA VAL A 79 5.57 -8.15 0.22
C VAL A 79 6.97 -8.23 -0.39
N ILE A 80 7.73 -7.13 -0.34
CA ILE A 80 9.11 -7.09 -0.85
C ILE A 80 9.98 -8.10 -0.09
N ALA A 81 9.86 -8.17 1.23
CA ALA A 81 10.60 -9.12 2.05
C ALA A 81 10.27 -10.57 1.67
N LEU A 82 8.98 -10.90 1.48
CA LEU A 82 8.58 -12.25 1.04
C LEU A 82 9.09 -12.57 -0.35
N LEU A 83 8.95 -11.67 -1.31
CA LEU A 83 9.48 -11.84 -2.66
C LEU A 83 10.98 -12.11 -2.68
N SER A 84 11.74 -11.44 -1.78
CA SER A 84 13.19 -11.64 -1.66
C SER A 84 13.59 -12.96 -1.01
N ASN A 85 12.65 -13.64 -0.33
CA ASN A 85 12.90 -14.91 0.38
C ASN A 85 12.34 -16.14 -0.36
N MET A 86 11.66 -15.93 -1.48
CA MET A 86 11.03 -17.02 -2.26
C MET A 86 11.67 -17.10 -3.66
N ASP A 87 11.69 -18.31 -4.19
CA ASP A 87 12.30 -18.60 -5.50
C ASP A 87 11.29 -18.35 -6.64
N PHE A 88 11.20 -17.09 -7.06
CA PHE A 88 10.40 -16.67 -8.22
C PHE A 88 11.29 -16.29 -9.41
N THR A 89 10.80 -16.47 -10.60
CA THR A 89 11.38 -15.83 -11.79
C THR A 89 11.16 -14.31 -11.73
N VAL A 90 12.00 -13.55 -12.43
CA VAL A 90 11.84 -12.10 -12.52
C VAL A 90 10.45 -11.71 -13.02
N ARG A 91 9.93 -12.47 -14.00
CA ARG A 91 8.59 -12.27 -14.56
C ARG A 91 7.50 -12.46 -13.51
N GLU A 92 7.53 -13.57 -12.78
CA GLU A 92 6.59 -13.86 -11.69
C GLU A 92 6.64 -12.76 -10.59
N GLY A 93 7.86 -12.34 -10.25
CA GLY A 93 8.06 -11.24 -9.29
C GLY A 93 7.44 -9.91 -9.75
N ILE A 94 7.53 -9.57 -11.03
CA ILE A 94 6.90 -8.35 -11.60
C ILE A 94 5.37 -8.47 -11.54
N LEU A 95 4.81 -9.61 -11.94
CA LEU A 95 3.37 -9.85 -11.89
C LEU A 95 2.84 -9.73 -10.44
N LEU A 96 3.50 -10.39 -9.49
CA LEU A 96 3.16 -10.34 -8.09
C LEU A 96 3.30 -8.94 -7.48
N ALA A 97 4.38 -8.24 -7.80
CA ALA A 97 4.58 -6.87 -7.34
C ALA A 97 3.43 -5.96 -7.81
N MET A 98 3.00 -6.07 -9.08
CA MET A 98 1.87 -5.31 -9.61
C MET A 98 0.55 -5.68 -8.89
N MET A 99 0.28 -6.97 -8.72
CA MET A 99 -0.91 -7.43 -8.00
C MET A 99 -0.94 -6.88 -6.57
N CYS A 100 0.18 -6.97 -5.87
CA CYS A 100 0.30 -6.50 -4.49
C CYS A 100 0.24 -4.97 -4.39
N LEU A 101 0.79 -4.22 -5.35
CA LEU A 101 0.65 -2.75 -5.40
C LEU A 101 -0.83 -2.33 -5.48
N ILE A 102 -1.64 -3.05 -6.25
CA ILE A 102 -3.08 -2.78 -6.37
C ILE A 102 -3.84 -3.22 -5.12
N SER A 103 -3.43 -4.31 -4.48
CA SER A 103 -4.24 -5.03 -3.49
C SER A 103 -3.64 -5.09 -2.08
N HIS A 104 -2.58 -4.33 -1.76
CA HIS A 104 -2.02 -4.37 -0.41
C HIS A 104 -2.89 -3.65 0.63
N ASN A 105 -2.70 -4.06 1.89
CA ASN A 105 -3.20 -3.36 3.09
C ASN A 105 -4.71 -3.04 3.09
N TYR A 106 -5.54 -3.99 2.66
CA TYR A 106 -7.00 -3.80 2.62
C TYR A 106 -7.62 -3.34 3.95
N PRO A 107 -7.24 -3.90 5.11
CA PRO A 107 -7.90 -3.51 6.36
C PRO A 107 -7.76 -2.02 6.65
N VAL A 108 -6.55 -1.48 6.54
CA VAL A 108 -6.28 -0.07 6.84
C VAL A 108 -6.83 0.85 5.75
N GLU A 109 -6.54 0.55 4.48
CA GLU A 109 -6.95 1.41 3.38
C GLU A 109 -8.46 1.44 3.19
N THR A 110 -9.16 0.30 3.36
CA THR A 110 -10.62 0.25 3.29
C THR A 110 -11.27 1.06 4.40
N LEU A 111 -10.70 1.02 5.63
CA LEU A 111 -11.18 1.84 6.74
C LEU A 111 -10.98 3.34 6.48
N VAL A 112 -9.87 3.71 5.86
CA VAL A 112 -9.61 5.10 5.45
C VAL A 112 -10.61 5.53 4.37
N GLN A 113 -10.77 4.71 3.32
CA GLN A 113 -11.69 4.99 2.21
C GLN A 113 -13.16 5.07 2.67
N LYS A 114 -13.57 4.24 3.63
CA LYS A 114 -14.92 4.31 4.20
C LYS A 114 -15.23 5.67 4.83
N LYS A 115 -14.22 6.36 5.38
CA LYS A 115 -14.41 7.73 5.91
C LYS A 115 -14.70 8.78 4.84
N THR A 116 -14.34 8.54 3.60
CA THR A 116 -14.67 9.43 2.47
C THR A 116 -16.05 9.16 1.88
N GLY A 117 -16.85 8.28 2.51
CA GLY A 117 -18.19 7.90 2.04
C GLY A 117 -18.22 6.74 1.04
N SER A 118 -17.06 6.17 0.69
CA SER A 118 -16.98 5.04 -0.24
C SER A 118 -17.44 3.74 0.42
N ALA A 119 -18.17 2.90 -0.33
CA ALA A 119 -18.56 1.57 0.15
C ALA A 119 -17.36 0.63 0.17
N GLY A 120 -16.85 0.31 1.37
CA GLY A 120 -15.61 -0.45 1.56
C GLY A 120 -15.58 -1.78 0.81
N TRP A 121 -16.67 -2.55 0.81
CA TRP A 121 -16.74 -3.83 0.11
C TRP A 121 -16.58 -3.68 -1.42
N LYS A 122 -17.14 -2.61 -2.02
CA LYS A 122 -16.95 -2.31 -3.45
C LYS A 122 -15.50 -2.02 -3.78
N MET A 123 -14.79 -1.31 -2.90
CA MET A 123 -13.37 -1.01 -3.06
C MET A 123 -12.51 -2.27 -2.96
N VAL A 124 -12.80 -3.15 -2.01
CA VAL A 124 -12.11 -4.45 -1.89
C VAL A 124 -12.34 -5.27 -3.15
N LEU A 125 -13.60 -5.41 -3.60
CA LEU A 125 -13.93 -6.19 -4.80
C LEU A 125 -13.26 -5.61 -6.04
N LEU A 126 -13.32 -4.28 -6.22
CA LEU A 126 -12.70 -3.58 -7.34
C LEU A 126 -11.19 -3.83 -7.38
N ARG A 127 -10.48 -3.61 -6.27
CA ARG A 127 -9.03 -3.78 -6.19
C ARG A 127 -8.62 -5.23 -6.40
N PHE A 128 -9.35 -6.17 -5.81
CA PHE A 128 -9.14 -7.60 -6.01
C PHE A 128 -9.27 -7.97 -7.50
N THR A 129 -10.38 -7.59 -8.13
CA THR A 129 -10.64 -7.87 -9.54
C THR A 129 -9.59 -7.21 -10.44
N CYS A 130 -9.29 -5.92 -10.21
CA CYS A 130 -8.29 -5.18 -10.98
C CYS A 130 -6.89 -5.80 -10.86
N SER A 131 -6.50 -6.34 -9.70
CA SER A 131 -5.19 -6.97 -9.53
C SER A 131 -5.05 -8.23 -10.38
N PHE A 132 -6.10 -9.06 -10.47
CA PHE A 132 -6.09 -10.26 -11.32
C PHE A 132 -6.16 -9.91 -12.81
N ILE A 133 -6.96 -8.91 -13.19
CA ILE A 133 -7.00 -8.43 -14.57
C ILE A 133 -5.63 -7.87 -14.98
N ALA A 134 -5.02 -7.04 -14.14
CA ALA A 134 -3.70 -6.48 -14.41
C ALA A 134 -2.64 -7.59 -14.56
N ALA A 135 -2.66 -8.60 -13.69
CA ALA A 135 -1.76 -9.75 -13.80
C ALA A 135 -1.98 -10.53 -15.10
N ALA A 136 -3.23 -10.81 -15.46
CA ALA A 136 -3.56 -11.51 -16.70
C ALA A 136 -3.10 -10.72 -17.93
N VAL A 137 -3.36 -9.42 -17.98
CA VAL A 137 -2.91 -8.54 -19.08
C VAL A 137 -1.38 -8.49 -19.14
N LEU A 138 -0.71 -8.28 -18.00
CA LEU A 138 0.75 -8.27 -17.96
C LEU A 138 1.35 -9.64 -18.35
N ASN A 139 0.71 -10.73 -17.95
CA ASN A 139 1.15 -12.08 -18.33
C ASN A 139 1.14 -12.31 -19.85
N LEU A 140 0.24 -11.64 -20.58
CA LEU A 140 0.18 -11.68 -22.04
C LEU A 140 1.22 -10.77 -22.72
N ILE A 141 1.58 -9.65 -22.09
CA ILE A 141 2.43 -8.61 -22.68
C ILE A 141 3.91 -8.81 -22.33
N LEU A 142 4.19 -9.26 -21.10
CA LEU A 142 5.56 -9.39 -20.60
C LEU A 142 6.30 -10.56 -21.30
N PRO A 143 7.49 -10.28 -21.86
CA PRO A 143 8.35 -11.32 -22.37
C PRO A 143 8.90 -12.22 -21.25
N GLU A 144 9.44 -13.36 -21.62
CA GLU A 144 10.22 -14.17 -20.69
C GLU A 144 11.54 -13.46 -20.36
N PHE A 145 11.75 -13.19 -19.09
CA PHE A 145 13.01 -12.63 -18.60
C PHE A 145 13.92 -13.77 -18.11
N ALA A 146 15.15 -13.76 -18.57
CA ALA A 146 16.17 -14.65 -18.00
C ALA A 146 16.55 -14.17 -16.61
N GLY A 147 16.40 -15.03 -15.61
CA GLY A 147 16.78 -14.75 -14.22
C GLY A 147 15.74 -15.21 -13.19
N ARG A 148 16.24 -15.52 -12.01
CA ARG A 148 15.45 -15.84 -10.81
C ARG A 148 15.78 -14.82 -9.72
N MET A 149 14.84 -14.55 -8.88
CA MET A 149 15.07 -13.78 -7.66
C MET A 149 15.83 -14.69 -6.70
N ILE A 150 16.99 -14.23 -6.22
CA ILE A 150 17.82 -15.04 -5.31
C ILE A 150 17.14 -15.05 -3.94
N ALA A 151 16.62 -16.20 -3.54
CA ALA A 151 16.05 -16.39 -2.22
C ALA A 151 17.13 -16.21 -1.14
N GLN A 152 16.84 -15.38 -0.16
CA GLN A 152 17.65 -15.30 1.06
C GLN A 152 17.14 -16.35 2.07
N PRO A 153 18.00 -17.00 2.84
CA PRO A 153 17.56 -18.00 3.81
C PRO A 153 16.64 -17.31 4.86
N SER A 154 15.43 -17.86 4.99
CA SER A 154 14.51 -17.45 6.05
C SER A 154 15.00 -18.02 7.39
N VAL A 155 15.14 -17.19 8.39
CA VAL A 155 15.44 -17.62 9.74
C VAL A 155 14.12 -17.85 10.47
N ASP A 156 13.89 -19.07 10.96
CA ASP A 156 12.78 -19.36 11.85
C ASP A 156 13.02 -18.69 13.20
N LEU A 157 12.28 -17.63 13.45
CA LEU A 157 12.37 -16.84 14.67
C LEU A 157 11.35 -17.34 15.70
N GLY A 158 11.80 -17.51 16.94
CA GLY A 158 10.89 -17.75 18.06
C GLY A 158 9.90 -16.59 18.26
N PHE A 159 8.82 -16.85 19.01
CA PHE A 159 7.77 -15.82 19.24
C PHE A 159 8.31 -14.52 19.82
N ARG A 160 9.26 -14.58 20.75
CA ARG A 160 9.90 -13.41 21.35
C ARG A 160 10.62 -12.55 20.31
N ASP A 161 11.37 -13.19 19.43
CA ASP A 161 12.15 -12.50 18.40
C ASP A 161 11.24 -11.93 17.30
N THR A 162 10.19 -12.66 16.95
CA THR A 162 9.14 -12.19 16.04
C THR A 162 8.45 -10.95 16.60
N LEU A 163 8.07 -10.95 17.88
CA LEU A 163 7.46 -9.81 18.56
C LEU A 163 8.40 -8.62 18.62
N PHE A 164 9.68 -8.84 18.94
CA PHE A 164 10.69 -7.78 19.00
C PHE A 164 10.92 -7.14 17.63
N ASN A 165 11.06 -7.96 16.58
CA ASN A 165 11.21 -7.50 15.21
C ASN A 165 9.96 -6.73 14.74
N TRP A 166 8.76 -7.20 15.08
CA TRP A 166 7.53 -6.48 14.79
C TRP A 166 7.52 -5.11 15.47
N LEU A 167 7.88 -5.04 16.76
CA LEU A 167 7.90 -3.79 17.52
C LEU A 167 8.88 -2.78 16.90
N GLN A 168 10.09 -3.22 16.60
CA GLN A 168 11.12 -2.37 15.98
C GLN A 168 10.69 -1.87 14.61
N THR A 169 10.16 -2.77 13.76
CA THR A 169 9.68 -2.42 12.41
C THR A 169 8.49 -1.48 12.48
N SER A 170 7.53 -1.73 13.39
CA SER A 170 6.35 -0.90 13.59
C SER A 170 6.69 0.49 14.10
N LEU A 171 7.67 0.61 15.01
CA LEU A 171 8.16 1.91 15.49
C LEU A 171 8.79 2.72 14.35
N TRP A 172 9.67 2.08 13.57
CA TRP A 172 10.32 2.73 12.43
C TRP A 172 9.33 3.13 11.33
N LEU A 173 8.36 2.25 11.04
CA LEU A 173 7.29 2.53 10.08
C LEU A 173 6.40 3.67 10.58
N SER A 174 6.06 3.71 11.88
CA SER A 174 5.29 4.80 12.48
C SER A 174 5.97 6.16 12.32
N LEU A 175 7.28 6.21 12.54
CA LEU A 175 8.07 7.43 12.35
C LEU A 175 8.02 7.89 10.88
N LYS A 176 8.21 6.98 9.93
CA LYS A 176 8.11 7.26 8.49
C LYS A 176 6.72 7.76 8.10
N VAL A 177 5.66 7.16 8.61
CA VAL A 177 4.27 7.55 8.35
C VAL A 177 4.00 8.96 8.88
N VAL A 178 4.40 9.27 10.11
CA VAL A 178 4.25 10.62 10.67
C VAL A 178 5.00 11.66 9.84
N ALA A 179 6.25 11.37 9.48
CA ALA A 179 7.06 12.27 8.66
C ALA A 179 6.43 12.48 7.26
N LEU A 180 5.95 11.40 6.63
CA LEU A 180 5.31 11.47 5.31
C LEU A 180 4.01 12.27 5.34
N ILE A 181 3.11 11.97 6.28
CA ILE A 181 1.82 12.70 6.41
C ILE A 181 2.09 14.18 6.68
N THR A 182 2.99 14.48 7.61
CA THR A 182 3.35 15.86 7.94
C THR A 182 3.95 16.57 6.74
N GLY A 183 4.88 15.94 6.05
CA GLY A 183 5.53 16.49 4.85
C GLY A 183 4.52 16.77 3.72
N LEU A 184 3.64 15.82 3.43
CA LEU A 184 2.60 15.98 2.41
C LEU A 184 1.60 17.09 2.77
N MET A 185 1.17 17.19 4.03
CA MET A 185 0.26 18.25 4.47
C MET A 185 0.92 19.63 4.42
N ILE A 186 2.20 19.74 4.79
CA ILE A 186 2.97 20.98 4.64
C ILE A 186 3.11 21.33 3.16
N LEU A 187 3.47 20.37 2.31
CA LEU A 187 3.58 20.57 0.87
C LEU A 187 2.27 21.06 0.28
N GLN A 188 1.16 20.37 0.58
CA GLN A 188 -0.17 20.78 0.13
C GLN A 188 -0.48 22.22 0.55
N ARG A 189 -0.26 22.57 1.81
CA ARG A 189 -0.51 23.91 2.31
C ARG A 189 0.34 24.99 1.64
N LEU A 190 1.60 24.67 1.36
CA LEU A 190 2.47 25.58 0.60
C LEU A 190 1.99 25.75 -0.85
N LEU A 191 1.59 24.68 -1.52
CA LEU A 191 1.04 24.73 -2.87
C LEU A 191 -0.26 25.59 -2.93
N GLU A 192 -1.10 25.48 -1.90
CA GLU A 192 -2.29 26.34 -1.75
C GLU A 192 -1.90 27.82 -1.56
N GLU A 193 -1.00 28.10 -0.61
CA GLU A 193 -0.58 29.46 -0.25
C GLU A 193 0.09 30.20 -1.41
N PHE A 194 0.85 29.49 -2.22
CA PHE A 194 1.50 30.04 -3.43
C PHE A 194 0.63 29.97 -4.70
N GLY A 195 -0.61 29.50 -4.61
CA GLY A 195 -1.55 29.46 -5.72
C GLY A 195 -1.21 28.40 -6.80
N ILE A 196 -0.24 27.52 -6.54
CA ILE A 196 0.21 26.48 -7.47
C ILE A 196 -0.92 25.49 -7.75
N LEU A 197 -1.72 25.15 -6.73
CA LEU A 197 -2.88 24.26 -6.89
C LEU A 197 -3.92 24.85 -7.87
N LYS A 198 -4.17 26.16 -7.81
CA LYS A 198 -5.08 26.84 -8.75
C LYS A 198 -4.57 26.76 -10.17
N TRP A 199 -3.26 26.91 -10.37
CA TRP A 199 -2.64 26.78 -11.69
C TRP A 199 -2.75 25.34 -12.21
N ILE A 200 -2.42 24.33 -11.40
CA ILE A 200 -2.56 22.91 -11.76
C ILE A 200 -4.01 22.58 -12.10
N SER A 201 -4.97 23.04 -11.28
CA SER A 201 -6.38 22.84 -11.49
C SER A 201 -6.88 23.48 -12.80
N SER A 202 -6.40 24.67 -13.14
CA SER A 202 -6.75 25.32 -14.42
C SER A 202 -6.23 24.53 -15.62
N LEU A 203 -5.07 23.90 -15.49
CA LEU A 203 -4.48 23.06 -16.53
C LEU A 203 -5.23 21.71 -16.69
N LEU A 204 -5.66 21.11 -15.58
CA LEU A 204 -6.38 19.84 -15.57
C LEU A 204 -7.88 19.98 -15.89
N GLY A 205 -8.45 21.18 -15.68
CA GLY A 205 -9.88 21.44 -15.84
C GLY A 205 -10.48 20.99 -17.19
N PRO A 206 -9.84 21.27 -18.34
CA PRO A 206 -10.33 20.81 -19.64
C PRO A 206 -10.37 19.27 -19.75
N GLY A 207 -9.33 18.58 -19.26
CA GLY A 207 -9.27 17.11 -19.25
C GLY A 207 -10.34 16.46 -18.37
N MET A 208 -10.64 17.07 -17.22
CA MET A 208 -11.69 16.58 -16.30
C MET A 208 -13.08 16.72 -16.93
N GLN A 209 -13.34 17.77 -17.69
CA GLN A 209 -14.60 17.93 -18.44
C GLN A 209 -14.78 16.87 -19.52
N LEU A 210 -13.71 16.46 -20.17
CA LEU A 210 -13.74 15.37 -21.16
C LEU A 210 -14.19 14.04 -20.53
N LEU A 211 -13.88 13.85 -19.24
CA LEU A 211 -14.30 12.70 -18.43
C LEU A 211 -15.68 12.87 -17.79
N GLY A 212 -16.43 13.94 -18.13
CA GLY A 212 -17.75 14.20 -17.56
C GLY A 212 -17.76 14.68 -16.12
N LEU A 213 -16.60 15.08 -15.57
CA LEU A 213 -16.48 15.57 -14.20
C LEU A 213 -16.60 17.10 -14.15
N PRO A 214 -17.29 17.68 -13.14
CA PRO A 214 -17.36 19.12 -12.99
C PRO A 214 -15.98 19.73 -12.69
N ARG A 215 -15.69 20.94 -13.18
CA ARG A 215 -14.40 21.62 -13.00
C ARG A 215 -13.96 21.73 -11.53
N GLN A 216 -14.93 21.74 -10.62
CA GLN A 216 -14.70 21.86 -9.18
C GLN A 216 -14.05 20.62 -8.53
N VAL A 217 -14.04 19.47 -9.23
CA VAL A 217 -13.44 18.22 -8.74
C VAL A 217 -11.92 18.17 -8.94
N ALA A 218 -11.33 19.14 -9.64
CA ALA A 218 -9.88 19.26 -9.82
C ALA A 218 -9.13 19.82 -8.59
N PHE A 219 -9.84 19.94 -7.44
CA PHE A 219 -9.30 20.38 -6.13
C PHE A 219 -9.40 19.28 -5.08
#